data_37c9b67e57c41ab46ba9b598cd930073
#
_entry.id   37c9b67e57c41ab46ba9b598cd930073
#
_cell.length_a   1.000
_cell.length_b   1.000
_cell.length_c   1.000
_cell.angle_alpha   90.00
_cell.angle_beta   90.00
_cell.angle_gamma   90.00
#
_symmetry.space_group_name_H-M   'P 1'
#
loop_
_entity.id
_entity.type
_entity.pdbx_description
1 polymer ?
#
loop_
_entity_poly.entity_id
_entity_poly.type
_entity_poly.pdbx_seq_one_letter_code
_entity_poly.pdbx_strand_id
1 'polypeptide(L)'
;MTPEGVQKRFLASQGMDPIFRLNDGANSPNADVSTPASRREAYGMLLSKGLIRVGIGIPANAEFELFKVDDPYGYATATELSLFRRPLPTTNLKFLSTVMWDARETFKDPASHDCLAGTTTCFASLHFDLADQSNGATVGHAQAAQPLTTAQREAIVAFELGLFTAQVFDHTAGRLTALHARGGPEHAVQQTFYFGINDVLAGDYRTHAAFNPMAFNLFDAWANPPAERGDDHERVDARRAVARGQVLFNTKPIQITQVKGLNDDLHLPVIHGSCTSCHDATNAGNHSVPAPLDIGLTDVARRTADMPLYTLRNKVTAELIETTDPGRALLTGKWQDVGRFKGPILRGLAARAPYFHNGSAKRLNDVVDFYNQRFGVGLSASEKADLVAFLRTL
;
A
#
# COMPACT_ATOMS: atom_id res chain seq x y z
N MET A 1 -6.67 9.03 -5.91
CA MET A 1 -6.35 10.18 -6.81
C MET A 1 -5.59 9.65 -8.02
N THR A 2 -6.16 9.73 -9.21
CA THR A 2 -5.49 9.29 -10.45
C THR A 2 -4.77 10.49 -11.09
N PRO A 3 -3.64 10.29 -11.79
CA PRO A 3 -2.97 11.37 -12.51
C PRO A 3 -3.90 12.12 -13.47
N GLU A 4 -4.78 11.40 -14.18
CA GLU A 4 -5.77 12.01 -15.08
C GLU A 4 -6.72 12.95 -14.32
N GLY A 5 -7.24 12.55 -13.17
CA GLY A 5 -8.12 13.39 -12.35
C GLY A 5 -7.40 14.64 -11.84
N VAL A 6 -6.12 14.50 -11.46
CA VAL A 6 -5.27 15.63 -11.03
C VAL A 6 -5.01 16.58 -12.20
N GLN A 7 -4.70 16.05 -13.39
CA GLN A 7 -4.51 16.86 -14.59
C GLN A 7 -5.75 17.65 -14.97
N LYS A 8 -6.94 17.05 -14.90
CA LYS A 8 -8.21 17.76 -15.14
C LYS A 8 -8.40 18.93 -14.16
N ARG A 9 -8.10 18.74 -12.86
CA ARG A 9 -8.16 19.81 -11.87
C ARG A 9 -7.11 20.90 -12.15
N PHE A 10 -5.90 20.51 -12.55
CA PHE A 10 -4.87 21.48 -12.93
C PHE A 10 -5.30 22.33 -14.10
N LEU A 11 -5.84 21.74 -15.16
CA LEU A 11 -6.31 22.46 -16.34
C LEU A 11 -7.45 23.44 -15.99
N ALA A 12 -8.38 23.00 -15.15
CA ALA A 12 -9.53 23.82 -14.74
C ALA A 12 -9.12 25.02 -13.83
N SER A 13 -8.10 24.83 -12.98
CA SER A 13 -7.69 25.84 -11.98
C SER A 13 -6.35 26.51 -12.30
N GLN A 14 -5.67 26.10 -13.36
CA GLN A 14 -4.29 26.51 -13.65
C GLN A 14 -3.31 26.25 -12.48
N GLY A 15 -3.57 25.19 -11.72
CA GLY A 15 -2.79 24.83 -10.54
C GLY A 15 -3.12 25.65 -9.27
N MET A 16 -4.29 26.27 -9.21
CA MET A 16 -4.76 27.03 -8.03
C MET A 16 -5.75 26.25 -7.16
N ASP A 17 -6.15 25.03 -7.55
CA ASP A 17 -6.97 24.15 -6.72
C ASP A 17 -6.21 23.81 -5.41
N PRO A 18 -6.90 23.70 -4.27
CA PRO A 18 -6.26 23.43 -2.96
C PRO A 18 -5.39 22.16 -2.86
N ILE A 19 -5.49 21.22 -3.81
CA ILE A 19 -4.58 20.07 -3.85
C ILE A 19 -3.16 20.44 -4.31
N PHE A 20 -2.97 21.60 -4.97
CA PHE A 20 -1.68 22.08 -5.44
C PHE A 20 -1.04 22.98 -4.38
N ARG A 21 -0.42 22.36 -3.38
CA ARG A 21 0.29 23.04 -2.29
C ARG A 21 1.78 22.82 -2.40
N LEU A 22 2.58 23.79 -1.98
CA LEU A 22 4.04 23.70 -2.01
C LEU A 22 4.57 22.61 -1.09
N ASN A 23 4.02 22.47 0.11
CA ASN A 23 4.53 21.52 1.10
C ASN A 23 4.36 20.04 0.70
N ASP A 24 3.25 19.70 0.03
CA ASP A 24 2.93 18.29 -0.27
C ASP A 24 2.86 17.99 -1.77
N GLY A 25 2.27 18.91 -2.54
CA GLY A 25 2.00 18.72 -3.96
C GLY A 25 3.19 19.03 -4.86
N ALA A 26 4.06 19.95 -4.43
CA ALA A 26 5.21 20.35 -5.23
C ALA A 26 6.37 19.36 -5.10
N ASN A 27 7.18 19.26 -6.16
CA ASN A 27 8.39 18.46 -6.18
C ASN A 27 9.47 18.97 -5.20
N SER A 28 9.40 20.25 -4.86
CA SER A 28 10.27 20.92 -3.89
C SER A 28 9.50 22.02 -3.17
N PRO A 29 9.72 22.22 -1.86
CA PRO A 29 9.14 23.36 -1.14
C PRO A 29 9.60 24.71 -1.68
N ASN A 30 10.74 24.75 -2.39
CA ASN A 30 11.33 25.95 -2.99
C ASN A 30 10.93 26.11 -4.46
N ALA A 31 10.00 25.30 -4.98
CA ALA A 31 9.61 25.37 -6.38
C ALA A 31 8.93 26.71 -6.69
N ASP A 32 9.21 27.27 -7.86
CA ASP A 32 8.48 28.43 -8.37
C ASP A 32 7.05 28.04 -8.76
N VAL A 33 6.07 28.73 -8.19
CA VAL A 33 4.64 28.55 -8.49
C VAL A 33 3.99 29.86 -8.94
N SER A 34 4.77 30.82 -9.39
CA SER A 34 4.28 32.17 -9.76
C SER A 34 3.43 32.17 -11.03
N THR A 35 3.75 31.31 -11.99
CA THR A 35 3.05 31.22 -13.28
C THR A 35 2.38 29.84 -13.47
N PRO A 36 1.37 29.72 -14.38
CA PRO A 36 0.83 28.41 -14.71
C PRO A 36 1.86 27.43 -15.27
N ALA A 37 2.87 27.91 -15.99
CA ALA A 37 3.95 27.08 -16.53
C ALA A 37 4.87 26.56 -15.42
N SER A 38 5.34 27.44 -14.53
CA SER A 38 6.17 27.03 -13.39
C SER A 38 5.40 26.14 -12.41
N ARG A 39 4.09 26.37 -12.18
CA ARG A 39 3.25 25.46 -11.41
C ARG A 39 3.17 24.06 -12.03
N ARG A 40 3.06 23.97 -13.36
CA ARG A 40 3.04 22.66 -14.04
C ARG A 40 4.35 21.88 -13.82
N GLU A 41 5.46 22.55 -13.83
CA GLU A 41 6.77 21.96 -13.53
C GLU A 41 6.87 21.60 -12.04
N ALA A 42 6.52 22.51 -11.15
CA ALA A 42 6.55 22.32 -9.71
C ALA A 42 5.72 21.10 -9.25
N TYR A 43 4.57 20.85 -9.88
CA TYR A 43 3.68 19.72 -9.56
C TYR A 43 3.85 18.52 -10.49
N GLY A 44 4.98 18.38 -11.16
CA GLY A 44 5.23 17.36 -12.17
C GLY A 44 5.01 15.92 -11.68
N MET A 45 5.47 15.56 -10.48
CA MET A 45 5.28 14.23 -9.89
C MET A 45 3.80 13.95 -9.56
N LEU A 46 3.11 14.94 -9.04
CA LEU A 46 1.67 14.85 -8.75
C LEU A 46 0.85 14.69 -10.04
N LEU A 47 1.19 15.45 -11.07
CA LEU A 47 0.51 15.43 -12.37
C LEU A 47 0.77 14.16 -13.18
N SER A 48 1.99 13.62 -13.13
CA SER A 48 2.39 12.46 -13.96
C SER A 48 2.12 11.11 -13.30
N LYS A 49 2.35 11.02 -12.00
CA LYS A 49 2.30 9.74 -11.24
C LYS A 49 1.31 9.77 -10.06
N GLY A 50 0.71 10.94 -9.78
CA GLY A 50 -0.16 11.14 -8.60
C GLY A 50 0.61 10.96 -7.29
N LEU A 51 1.89 11.35 -7.27
CA LEU A 51 2.73 11.29 -6.09
C LEU A 51 2.72 12.63 -5.36
N ILE A 52 2.65 12.56 -4.05
CA ILE A 52 2.92 13.71 -3.17
C ILE A 52 4.33 13.60 -2.62
N ARG A 53 4.92 14.74 -2.33
CA ARG A 53 6.19 14.82 -1.61
C ARG A 53 5.92 14.71 -0.10
N VAL A 54 6.67 13.83 0.57
CA VAL A 54 6.66 13.69 2.04
C VAL A 54 8.07 14.01 2.53
N GLY A 55 8.22 15.07 3.29
CA GLY A 55 9.48 15.47 3.89
C GLY A 55 9.71 14.74 5.21
N ILE A 56 10.76 13.92 5.30
CA ILE A 56 11.16 13.23 6.54
C ILE A 56 12.68 13.25 6.67
N GLY A 57 13.17 13.69 7.83
CA GLY A 57 14.60 13.67 8.15
C GLY A 57 15.09 12.29 8.63
N ILE A 58 16.39 12.09 8.57
CA ILE A 58 17.05 10.94 9.20
C ILE A 58 17.07 11.18 10.72
N PRO A 59 16.59 10.22 11.53
CA PRO A 59 16.60 10.35 12.98
C PRO A 59 18.04 10.62 13.52
N ALA A 60 18.18 11.48 14.50
CA ALA A 60 19.49 11.82 15.07
C ALA A 60 20.24 10.62 15.62
N ASN A 61 19.52 9.63 16.16
CA ASN A 61 20.04 8.37 16.71
C ASN A 61 20.10 7.24 15.67
N ALA A 62 19.90 7.54 14.37
CA ALA A 62 19.95 6.49 13.35
C ALA A 62 21.32 5.80 13.28
N GLU A 63 21.29 4.49 12.98
CA GLU A 63 22.47 3.65 12.74
C GLU A 63 23.18 4.00 11.42
N PHE A 64 22.61 4.93 10.64
CA PHE A 64 23.09 5.35 9.33
C PHE A 64 23.07 6.86 9.18
N GLU A 65 23.74 7.33 8.14
CA GLU A 65 23.78 8.73 7.74
C GLU A 65 23.58 8.87 6.24
N LEU A 66 23.25 10.08 5.77
CA LEU A 66 23.21 10.41 4.35
C LEU A 66 24.65 10.64 3.86
N PHE A 67 25.16 9.72 3.04
CA PHE A 67 26.49 9.79 2.45
C PHE A 67 26.49 10.61 1.14
N LYS A 68 25.47 10.39 0.28
CA LYS A 68 25.32 11.10 -0.98
C LYS A 68 23.83 11.25 -1.31
N VAL A 69 23.49 12.36 -1.96
CA VAL A 69 22.16 12.61 -2.52
C VAL A 69 22.29 12.97 -4.00
N ASP A 70 21.43 12.38 -4.81
CA ASP A 70 21.18 12.77 -6.19
C ASP A 70 19.68 13.11 -6.27
N ASP A 71 19.36 14.39 -6.05
CA ASP A 71 18.00 14.92 -6.05
C ASP A 71 17.80 15.84 -7.26
N PRO A 72 16.96 15.45 -8.24
CA PRO A 72 16.68 16.27 -9.42
C PRO A 72 16.04 17.62 -9.10
N TYR A 73 15.54 17.80 -7.87
CA TYR A 73 14.87 19.03 -7.42
C TYR A 73 15.74 19.89 -6.48
N GLY A 74 16.95 19.42 -6.15
CA GLY A 74 17.97 20.18 -5.44
C GLY A 74 17.61 20.61 -4.01
N TYR A 75 16.72 19.88 -3.33
CA TYR A 75 16.24 20.25 -1.99
C TYR A 75 16.65 19.28 -0.88
N ALA A 76 16.70 17.98 -1.16
CA ALA A 76 16.82 16.95 -0.15
C ALA A 76 18.13 17.03 0.64
N THR A 77 18.03 16.94 1.96
CA THR A 77 19.16 16.96 2.93
C THR A 77 18.95 15.86 3.97
N ALA A 78 19.94 15.63 4.84
CA ALA A 78 19.79 14.67 5.95
C ALA A 78 18.67 15.07 6.93
N THR A 79 18.39 16.36 7.08
CA THR A 79 17.32 16.86 7.96
C THR A 79 15.95 16.76 7.33
N GLU A 80 15.86 16.68 5.99
CA GLU A 80 14.61 16.48 5.27
C GLU A 80 14.87 15.85 3.90
N LEU A 81 14.65 14.55 3.78
CA LEU A 81 14.63 13.86 2.50
C LEU A 81 13.30 14.14 1.78
N SER A 82 13.34 14.16 0.45
CA SER A 82 12.14 14.26 -0.39
C SER A 82 11.68 12.87 -0.83
N LEU A 83 10.60 12.38 -0.22
CA LEU A 83 10.03 11.06 -0.50
C LEU A 83 8.79 11.22 -1.35
N PHE A 84 8.76 10.59 -2.52
CA PHE A 84 7.62 10.68 -3.43
C PHE A 84 6.74 9.45 -3.29
N ARG A 85 5.55 9.63 -2.68
CA ARG A 85 4.66 8.53 -2.33
C ARG A 85 3.25 8.75 -2.85
N ARG A 86 2.59 7.67 -3.24
CA ARG A 86 1.16 7.66 -3.56
C ARG A 86 0.35 7.87 -2.28
N PRO A 87 -0.65 8.78 -2.26
CA PRO A 87 -1.60 8.81 -1.16
C PRO A 87 -2.29 7.45 -1.00
N LEU A 88 -2.34 6.96 0.22
CA LEU A 88 -3.11 5.76 0.56
C LEU A 88 -4.62 6.05 0.52
N PRO A 89 -5.46 5.04 0.23
CA PRO A 89 -6.91 5.20 0.33
C PRO A 89 -7.34 5.55 1.75
N THR A 90 -8.33 6.41 1.88
CA THR A 90 -9.03 6.76 3.13
C THR A 90 -10.28 5.92 3.35
N THR A 91 -10.43 4.82 2.63
CA THR A 91 -11.54 3.87 2.73
C THR A 91 -11.01 2.47 3.03
N ASN A 92 -11.86 1.61 3.55
CA ASN A 92 -11.50 0.26 3.99
C ASN A 92 -10.49 0.25 5.17
N LEU A 93 -10.39 1.33 5.92
CA LEU A 93 -9.43 1.44 7.02
C LEU A 93 -9.69 0.43 8.14
N LYS A 94 -10.95 -0.01 8.29
CA LYS A 94 -11.32 -1.09 9.22
C LYS A 94 -10.48 -2.38 9.04
N PHE A 95 -9.94 -2.61 7.84
CA PHE A 95 -9.18 -3.81 7.51
C PHE A 95 -7.66 -3.64 7.63
N LEU A 96 -7.17 -2.56 8.22
CA LEU A 96 -5.75 -2.31 8.33
C LEU A 96 -5.21 -2.78 9.68
N SER A 97 -4.00 -3.31 9.67
CA SER A 97 -3.20 -3.59 10.87
C SER A 97 -2.22 -2.46 11.20
N THR A 98 -1.99 -1.55 10.24
CA THR A 98 -1.09 -0.40 10.37
C THR A 98 -1.44 0.67 9.34
N VAL A 99 -1.15 1.92 9.63
CA VAL A 99 -1.41 3.07 8.76
C VAL A 99 -0.09 3.68 8.27
N MET A 100 -0.12 4.42 7.17
CA MET A 100 1.01 4.97 6.43
C MET A 100 1.90 3.91 5.75
N TRP A 101 2.59 4.31 4.67
CA TRP A 101 3.48 3.40 3.92
C TRP A 101 4.63 2.85 4.75
N ASP A 102 5.22 3.66 5.61
CA ASP A 102 6.32 3.30 6.51
C ASP A 102 5.83 2.76 7.86
N ALA A 103 4.52 2.55 8.01
CA ALA A 103 3.89 2.07 9.23
C ALA A 103 4.15 2.96 10.46
N ARG A 104 4.27 4.30 10.25
CA ARG A 104 4.52 5.24 11.34
C ARG A 104 3.35 5.37 12.33
N GLU A 105 2.15 5.14 11.85
CA GLU A 105 0.95 5.05 12.69
C GLU A 105 0.69 3.58 13.00
N THR A 106 1.35 3.10 14.05
CA THR A 106 1.27 1.71 14.50
C THR A 106 1.54 1.67 16.00
N PHE A 107 0.60 1.15 16.78
CA PHE A 107 0.73 0.97 18.24
C PHE A 107 1.09 2.23 19.01
N LYS A 108 0.54 3.34 18.63
CA LYS A 108 0.80 4.61 19.31
C LYS A 108 0.01 4.77 20.61
N ASP A 109 -1.02 3.96 20.83
CA ASP A 109 -1.80 3.99 22.07
C ASP A 109 -0.96 3.42 23.23
N PRO A 110 -0.56 4.27 24.20
CA PRO A 110 0.22 3.81 25.35
C PRO A 110 -0.62 2.96 26.33
N ALA A 111 -1.96 3.00 26.21
CA ALA A 111 -2.88 2.27 27.07
C ALA A 111 -3.30 0.91 26.51
N SER A 112 -2.90 0.57 25.28
CA SER A 112 -3.24 -0.72 24.69
C SER A 112 -2.48 -1.86 25.35
N HIS A 113 -3.21 -2.89 25.73
CA HIS A 113 -2.68 -4.07 26.40
C HIS A 113 -3.01 -5.38 25.70
N ASP A 114 -3.59 -5.33 24.49
CA ASP A 114 -3.79 -6.52 23.67
C ASP A 114 -2.47 -6.95 23.06
N CYS A 115 -1.85 -7.97 23.63
CA CYS A 115 -0.57 -8.49 23.15
C CYS A 115 -0.75 -9.90 22.58
N LEU A 116 0.02 -10.22 21.54
CA LEU A 116 0.13 -11.61 21.08
C LEU A 116 0.73 -12.47 22.18
N ALA A 117 0.06 -13.57 22.52
CA ALA A 117 0.52 -14.48 23.55
C ALA A 117 1.97 -14.94 23.30
N GLY A 118 2.83 -14.76 24.30
CA GLY A 118 4.24 -15.14 24.22
C GLY A 118 5.15 -14.18 23.45
N THR A 119 4.66 -12.99 23.07
CA THR A 119 5.45 -11.95 22.38
C THR A 119 5.39 -10.62 23.13
N THR A 120 6.30 -9.70 22.75
CA THR A 120 6.25 -8.30 23.20
C THR A 120 5.40 -7.41 22.28
N THR A 121 4.79 -8.01 21.24
CA THR A 121 3.96 -7.29 20.27
C THR A 121 2.57 -7.09 20.84
N CYS A 122 2.27 -5.89 21.26
CA CYS A 122 0.96 -5.49 21.77
C CYS A 122 0.23 -4.67 20.73
N PHE A 123 -1.07 -4.84 20.67
CA PHE A 123 -1.92 -4.20 19.69
C PHE A 123 -2.64 -3.00 20.31
N ALA A 124 -2.24 -1.84 19.88
CA ALA A 124 -3.07 -0.66 19.98
C ALA A 124 -4.28 -0.82 19.06
N SER A 125 -5.39 -0.25 19.44
CA SER A 125 -6.51 -0.16 18.51
C SER A 125 -6.10 0.76 17.35
N LEU A 126 -6.36 0.31 16.13
CA LEU A 126 -6.23 1.16 14.92
C LEU A 126 -6.96 2.52 15.09
N HIS A 127 -7.96 2.56 15.94
CA HIS A 127 -8.71 3.76 16.29
C HIS A 127 -7.81 4.88 16.83
N PHE A 128 -6.90 4.56 17.76
CA PHE A 128 -5.96 5.56 18.28
C PHE A 128 -4.99 6.03 17.19
N ASP A 129 -4.44 5.11 16.40
CA ASP A 129 -3.51 5.43 15.31
C ASP A 129 -4.16 6.34 14.26
N LEU A 130 -5.43 6.10 13.92
CA LEU A 130 -6.21 6.97 13.03
C LEU A 130 -6.50 8.34 13.64
N ALA A 131 -6.80 8.39 14.93
CA ALA A 131 -7.03 9.65 15.66
C ALA A 131 -5.75 10.50 15.72
N ASP A 132 -4.60 9.88 15.95
CA ASP A 132 -3.29 10.55 15.93
C ASP A 132 -2.95 11.02 14.51
N GLN A 133 -3.12 10.17 13.51
CA GLN A 133 -2.92 10.50 12.11
C GLN A 133 -3.81 11.68 11.65
N SER A 134 -5.09 11.68 12.01
CA SER A 134 -6.02 12.76 11.62
C SER A 134 -5.59 14.11 12.21
N ASN A 135 -5.10 14.10 13.44
CA ASN A 135 -4.56 15.29 14.08
C ASN A 135 -3.26 15.77 13.41
N GLY A 136 -2.33 14.84 13.15
CA GLY A 136 -1.09 15.12 12.43
C GLY A 136 -1.33 15.69 11.03
N ALA A 137 -2.31 15.13 10.30
CA ALA A 137 -2.70 15.64 8.98
C ALA A 137 -3.29 17.06 9.06
N THR A 138 -4.10 17.33 10.08
CA THR A 138 -4.71 18.66 10.29
C THR A 138 -3.66 19.73 10.55
N VAL A 139 -2.70 19.46 11.42
CA VAL A 139 -1.65 20.43 11.76
C VAL A 139 -0.58 20.49 10.67
N GLY A 140 -0.12 19.34 10.16
CA GLY A 140 0.96 19.25 9.16
C GLY A 140 0.50 19.61 7.76
N HIS A 141 -0.37 18.82 7.17
CA HIS A 141 -0.78 19.01 5.78
C HIS A 141 -1.75 20.19 5.59
N ALA A 142 -2.77 20.29 6.43
CA ALA A 142 -3.72 21.40 6.36
C ALA A 142 -3.19 22.69 6.99
N GLN A 143 -2.08 22.62 7.72
CA GLN A 143 -1.43 23.77 8.38
C GLN A 143 -2.39 24.54 9.30
N ALA A 144 -3.27 23.82 9.98
CA ALA A 144 -4.20 24.40 10.94
C ALA A 144 -3.44 24.97 12.15
N ALA A 145 -3.88 26.12 12.64
CA ALA A 145 -3.26 26.79 13.78
C ALA A 145 -3.49 26.06 15.12
N GLN A 146 -4.50 25.19 15.17
CA GLN A 146 -4.87 24.44 16.38
C GLN A 146 -5.07 22.97 16.03
N PRO A 147 -4.71 22.03 16.94
CA PRO A 147 -5.01 20.62 16.80
C PRO A 147 -6.52 20.37 16.88
N LEU A 148 -6.94 19.20 16.41
CA LEU A 148 -8.31 18.73 16.54
C LEU A 148 -8.66 18.48 18.01
N THR A 149 -9.89 18.81 18.41
CA THR A 149 -10.45 18.38 19.68
C THR A 149 -10.67 16.86 19.69
N THR A 150 -10.79 16.26 20.87
CA THR A 150 -11.10 14.83 20.98
C THR A 150 -12.40 14.48 20.23
N ALA A 151 -13.46 15.27 20.39
CA ALA A 151 -14.73 15.03 19.70
C ALA A 151 -14.60 15.07 18.17
N GLN A 152 -13.79 15.97 17.62
CA GLN A 152 -13.51 16.03 16.19
C GLN A 152 -12.73 14.80 15.71
N ARG A 153 -11.70 14.38 16.45
CA ARG A 153 -10.94 13.16 16.13
C ARG A 153 -11.84 11.93 16.12
N GLU A 154 -12.67 11.75 17.14
CA GLU A 154 -13.63 10.65 17.22
C GLU A 154 -14.61 10.64 16.04
N ALA A 155 -15.14 11.80 15.65
CA ALA A 155 -16.05 11.92 14.51
C ALA A 155 -15.35 11.57 13.19
N ILE A 156 -14.08 11.98 13.01
CA ILE A 156 -13.29 11.64 11.82
C ILE A 156 -13.03 10.14 11.76
N VAL A 157 -12.57 9.53 12.84
CA VAL A 157 -12.28 8.09 12.89
C VAL A 157 -13.55 7.26 12.66
N ALA A 158 -14.67 7.64 13.29
CA ALA A 158 -15.94 6.96 13.07
C ALA A 158 -16.38 7.03 11.60
N PHE A 159 -16.20 8.18 10.95
CA PHE A 159 -16.48 8.36 9.52
C PHE A 159 -15.55 7.48 8.66
N GLU A 160 -14.24 7.52 8.88
CA GLU A 160 -13.26 6.77 8.11
C GLU A 160 -13.45 5.26 8.23
N LEU A 161 -13.70 4.74 9.43
CA LEU A 161 -13.97 3.32 9.68
C LEU A 161 -15.29 2.85 9.07
N GLY A 162 -16.23 3.78 8.81
CA GLY A 162 -17.50 3.50 8.14
C GLY A 162 -17.42 3.50 6.60
N LEU A 163 -16.29 3.90 6.01
CA LEU A 163 -16.15 4.01 4.56
C LEU A 163 -15.62 2.73 3.93
N PHE A 164 -16.39 2.16 3.02
CA PHE A 164 -16.01 0.97 2.27
C PHE A 164 -16.06 1.22 0.77
N THR A 165 -15.02 0.77 0.07
CA THR A 165 -14.95 0.77 -1.39
C THR A 165 -14.50 -0.58 -1.90
N ALA A 166 -15.20 -1.06 -2.92
CA ALA A 166 -14.81 -2.22 -3.70
C ALA A 166 -15.43 -2.09 -5.09
N GLN A 167 -14.87 -2.81 -6.05
CA GLN A 167 -15.43 -2.85 -7.39
C GLN A 167 -16.83 -3.48 -7.38
N VAL A 168 -17.78 -2.84 -8.07
CA VAL A 168 -19.20 -3.31 -8.15
C VAL A 168 -19.46 -4.03 -9.45
N PHE A 169 -18.77 -3.61 -10.52
CA PHE A 169 -19.01 -4.07 -11.88
C PHE A 169 -17.69 -4.17 -12.65
N ASP A 170 -17.52 -5.25 -13.39
CA ASP A 170 -16.45 -5.43 -14.36
C ASP A 170 -17.06 -5.46 -15.78
N HIS A 171 -16.42 -4.80 -16.75
CA HIS A 171 -16.97 -4.66 -18.10
C HIS A 171 -17.18 -5.99 -18.81
N THR A 172 -16.38 -7.01 -18.50
CA THR A 172 -16.49 -8.35 -19.11
C THR A 172 -17.27 -9.32 -18.23
N ALA A 173 -16.97 -9.39 -16.92
CA ALA A 173 -17.64 -10.31 -16.00
C ALA A 173 -19.02 -9.85 -15.52
N GLY A 174 -19.36 -8.57 -15.71
CA GLY A 174 -20.62 -7.99 -15.27
C GLY A 174 -20.67 -7.62 -13.80
N ARG A 175 -21.83 -7.75 -13.15
CA ARG A 175 -22.02 -7.47 -11.73
C ARG A 175 -21.21 -8.45 -10.88
N LEU A 176 -20.41 -7.94 -9.94
CA LEU A 176 -19.53 -8.74 -9.10
C LEU A 176 -20.24 -9.42 -7.91
N THR A 177 -21.54 -9.23 -7.81
CA THR A 177 -22.44 -9.95 -6.88
C THR A 177 -23.33 -10.98 -7.59
N ALA A 178 -23.21 -11.11 -8.92
CA ALA A 178 -24.00 -12.07 -9.68
C ALA A 178 -23.64 -13.53 -9.32
N LEU A 179 -24.64 -14.42 -9.43
CA LEU A 179 -24.45 -15.87 -9.21
C LEU A 179 -23.75 -16.18 -7.87
N HIS A 180 -24.19 -15.52 -6.80
CA HIS A 180 -23.66 -15.72 -5.44
C HIS A 180 -22.21 -15.31 -5.23
N ALA A 181 -21.57 -14.60 -6.15
CA ALA A 181 -20.28 -13.97 -5.90
C ALA A 181 -20.38 -12.87 -4.84
N ARG A 182 -19.29 -12.63 -4.11
CA ARG A 182 -19.25 -11.71 -2.97
C ARG A 182 -18.39 -10.47 -3.22
N GLY A 183 -18.33 -9.99 -4.47
CA GLY A 183 -17.73 -8.71 -4.80
C GLY A 183 -18.55 -7.54 -4.26
N GLY A 184 -18.06 -6.34 -4.43
CA GLY A 184 -18.78 -5.13 -4.04
C GLY A 184 -18.55 -4.69 -2.58
N PRO A 185 -18.94 -3.45 -2.26
CA PRO A 185 -18.78 -2.88 -0.92
C PRO A 185 -19.75 -3.47 0.10
N GLU A 186 -20.93 -3.94 -0.30
CA GLU A 186 -21.93 -4.55 0.59
C GLU A 186 -21.38 -5.78 1.33
N HIS A 187 -20.60 -6.60 0.65
CA HIS A 187 -19.91 -7.73 1.27
C HIS A 187 -18.69 -7.29 2.08
N ALA A 188 -17.99 -6.23 1.64
CA ALA A 188 -16.87 -5.69 2.40
C ALA A 188 -17.33 -5.16 3.77
N VAL A 189 -18.48 -4.46 3.85
CA VAL A 189 -19.05 -3.98 5.13
C VAL A 189 -19.25 -5.11 6.13
N GLN A 190 -19.68 -6.29 5.66
CA GLN A 190 -19.99 -7.45 6.50
C GLN A 190 -18.74 -8.27 6.86
N GLN A 191 -17.61 -8.03 6.17
CA GLN A 191 -16.39 -8.79 6.41
C GLN A 191 -15.85 -8.52 7.82
N THR A 192 -15.62 -9.59 8.56
CA THR A 192 -14.93 -9.51 9.84
C THR A 192 -13.45 -9.26 9.63
N PHE A 193 -12.91 -8.34 10.41
CA PHE A 193 -11.47 -8.14 10.52
C PHE A 193 -11.12 -7.87 11.98
N TYR A 194 -10.04 -8.45 12.42
CA TYR A 194 -9.35 -8.16 13.66
C TYR A 194 -7.87 -8.43 13.44
N PHE A 195 -7.07 -7.85 14.26
CA PHE A 195 -5.63 -7.98 14.22
C PHE A 195 -5.20 -9.46 14.38
N GLY A 196 -4.30 -9.94 13.51
CA GLY A 196 -3.85 -11.32 13.51
C GLY A 196 -4.90 -12.32 13.02
N ILE A 197 -5.93 -11.88 12.25
CA ILE A 197 -6.84 -12.80 11.59
C ILE A 197 -6.07 -13.57 10.51
N ASN A 198 -6.05 -14.90 10.60
CA ASN A 198 -5.40 -15.77 9.63
C ASN A 198 -3.91 -15.45 9.42
N ASP A 199 -3.19 -15.04 10.47
CA ASP A 199 -1.77 -14.72 10.37
C ASP A 199 -0.94 -15.90 9.85
N VAL A 200 -0.01 -15.62 8.92
CA VAL A 200 0.76 -16.66 8.22
C VAL A 200 1.73 -17.41 9.15
N LEU A 201 2.19 -16.77 10.21
CA LEU A 201 3.18 -17.35 11.13
C LEU A 201 2.54 -17.93 12.38
N ALA A 202 1.63 -17.19 13.01
CA ALA A 202 1.02 -17.55 14.27
C ALA A 202 -0.35 -18.25 14.11
N GLY A 203 -0.93 -18.22 12.94
CA GLY A 203 -2.32 -18.62 12.72
C GLY A 203 -3.29 -17.52 13.15
N ASP A 204 -4.53 -17.88 13.34
CA ASP A 204 -5.57 -16.95 13.74
C ASP A 204 -5.49 -16.63 15.23
N TYR A 205 -5.30 -15.37 15.57
CA TYR A 205 -5.08 -14.92 16.95
C TYR A 205 -6.24 -15.24 17.90
N ARG A 206 -7.50 -15.20 17.42
CA ARG A 206 -8.68 -15.40 18.26
C ARG A 206 -9.16 -16.82 18.33
N THR A 207 -9.09 -17.53 17.18
CA THR A 207 -9.62 -18.88 17.07
C THR A 207 -8.54 -19.95 17.24
N HIS A 208 -7.27 -19.56 17.20
CA HIS A 208 -6.09 -20.45 17.21
C HIS A 208 -6.09 -21.46 16.05
N ALA A 209 -6.85 -21.19 14.99
CA ALA A 209 -6.80 -21.98 13.77
C ALA A 209 -5.46 -21.76 13.05
N ALA A 210 -4.94 -22.81 12.44
CA ALA A 210 -3.75 -22.68 11.59
C ALA A 210 -4.02 -21.74 10.41
N PHE A 211 -2.96 -21.12 9.87
CA PHE A 211 -3.05 -20.31 8.66
C PHE A 211 -3.77 -21.05 7.52
N ASN A 212 -4.76 -20.38 6.95
CA ASN A 212 -5.47 -20.84 5.78
C ASN A 212 -5.05 -20.05 4.54
N PRO A 213 -4.33 -20.64 3.57
CA PRO A 213 -3.91 -19.94 2.35
C PRO A 213 -5.08 -19.53 1.45
N MET A 214 -6.29 -20.07 1.65
CA MET A 214 -7.50 -19.66 0.93
C MET A 214 -8.05 -18.33 1.48
N ALA A 215 -7.21 -17.30 1.57
CA ALA A 215 -7.57 -16.02 2.14
C ALA A 215 -8.64 -15.27 1.32
N PHE A 216 -8.75 -15.54 0.02
CA PHE A 216 -9.83 -15.01 -0.82
C PHE A 216 -10.80 -16.09 -1.24
N ASN A 217 -12.10 -15.84 -1.05
CA ASN A 217 -13.20 -16.71 -1.45
C ASN A 217 -14.38 -15.93 -2.08
N LEU A 218 -14.11 -14.74 -2.58
CA LEU A 218 -15.13 -13.83 -3.10
C LEU A 218 -15.85 -14.39 -4.33
N PHE A 219 -15.13 -15.14 -5.15
CA PHE A 219 -15.59 -15.60 -6.46
C PHE A 219 -15.61 -17.14 -6.58
N ASP A 220 -15.68 -17.87 -5.48
CA ASP A 220 -15.78 -19.35 -5.50
C ASP A 220 -16.96 -19.85 -6.33
N ALA A 221 -18.08 -19.13 -6.25
CA ALA A 221 -19.28 -19.44 -7.03
C ALA A 221 -19.08 -19.33 -8.55
N TRP A 222 -18.03 -18.64 -9.00
CA TRP A 222 -17.71 -18.47 -10.42
C TRP A 222 -16.74 -19.53 -10.96
N ALA A 223 -16.33 -20.49 -10.17
CA ALA A 223 -15.51 -21.61 -10.66
C ALA A 223 -16.26 -22.40 -11.76
N ASN A 224 -17.57 -22.64 -11.56
CA ASN A 224 -18.45 -23.29 -12.53
C ASN A 224 -19.79 -22.52 -12.61
N PRO A 225 -19.80 -21.30 -13.13
CA PRO A 225 -21.00 -20.49 -13.13
C PRO A 225 -22.03 -21.07 -14.11
N PRO A 226 -23.30 -21.20 -13.71
CA PRO A 226 -24.35 -21.46 -14.68
C PRO A 226 -24.46 -20.27 -15.63
N ALA A 227 -24.87 -20.52 -16.87
CA ALA A 227 -25.22 -19.44 -17.78
C ALA A 227 -26.54 -18.80 -17.32
N GLU A 228 -26.52 -17.47 -17.07
CA GLU A 228 -27.75 -16.72 -16.84
C GLU A 228 -28.46 -16.44 -18.19
N ARG A 229 -29.76 -16.24 -18.13
CA ARG A 229 -30.54 -15.89 -19.32
C ARG A 229 -30.04 -14.52 -19.87
N GLY A 230 -29.42 -14.55 -21.04
CA GLY A 230 -28.84 -13.36 -21.68
C GLY A 230 -27.31 -13.21 -21.43
N ASP A 231 -26.66 -14.11 -20.71
CA ASP A 231 -25.21 -14.17 -20.70
C ASP A 231 -24.69 -14.73 -22.03
N ASP A 232 -23.72 -14.03 -22.59
CA ASP A 232 -22.90 -14.55 -23.69
C ASP A 232 -21.76 -15.44 -23.15
N HIS A 233 -21.17 -16.21 -24.04
CA HIS A 233 -20.03 -17.07 -23.68
C HIS A 233 -18.84 -16.27 -23.12
N GLU A 234 -18.64 -15.04 -23.60
CA GLU A 234 -17.57 -14.16 -23.17
C GLU A 234 -17.69 -13.80 -21.69
N ARG A 235 -18.91 -13.48 -21.22
CA ARG A 235 -19.15 -13.17 -19.80
C ARG A 235 -18.94 -14.36 -18.88
N VAL A 236 -19.40 -15.55 -19.30
CA VAL A 236 -19.18 -16.79 -18.54
C VAL A 236 -17.68 -17.10 -18.42
N ASP A 237 -16.94 -16.95 -19.52
CA ASP A 237 -15.49 -17.19 -19.53
C ASP A 237 -14.74 -16.13 -18.71
N ALA A 238 -15.18 -14.88 -18.73
CA ALA A 238 -14.61 -13.82 -17.88
C ALA A 238 -14.82 -14.11 -16.38
N ARG A 239 -16.00 -14.59 -15.97
CA ARG A 239 -16.27 -15.02 -14.57
C ARG A 239 -15.35 -16.18 -14.17
N ARG A 240 -15.20 -17.18 -15.05
CA ARG A 240 -14.26 -18.28 -14.82
C ARG A 240 -12.81 -17.80 -14.70
N ALA A 241 -12.40 -16.85 -15.51
CA ALA A 241 -11.06 -16.25 -15.43
C ALA A 241 -10.81 -15.56 -14.08
N VAL A 242 -11.80 -14.81 -13.56
CA VAL A 242 -11.74 -14.21 -12.23
C VAL A 242 -11.59 -15.27 -11.14
N ALA A 243 -12.39 -16.35 -11.19
CA ALA A 243 -12.29 -17.44 -10.20
C ALA A 243 -10.94 -18.17 -10.27
N ARG A 244 -10.42 -18.46 -11.49
CA ARG A 244 -9.07 -19.03 -11.65
C ARG A 244 -7.98 -18.10 -11.11
N GLY A 245 -8.10 -16.80 -11.37
CA GLY A 245 -7.19 -15.78 -10.82
C GLY A 245 -7.18 -15.75 -9.30
N GLN A 246 -8.37 -15.87 -8.65
CA GLN A 246 -8.48 -16.00 -7.21
C GLN A 246 -7.78 -17.27 -6.69
N VAL A 247 -7.97 -18.41 -7.35
CA VAL A 247 -7.28 -19.66 -6.99
C VAL A 247 -5.77 -19.51 -7.13
N LEU A 248 -5.29 -18.94 -8.24
CA LEU A 248 -3.86 -18.66 -8.44
C LEU A 248 -3.29 -17.76 -7.34
N PHE A 249 -4.00 -16.71 -6.97
CA PHE A 249 -3.58 -15.80 -5.89
C PHE A 249 -3.43 -16.54 -4.56
N ASN A 250 -4.36 -17.42 -4.24
CA ASN A 250 -4.34 -18.18 -3.01
C ASN A 250 -3.28 -19.30 -2.99
N THR A 251 -3.01 -19.95 -4.14
CA THR A 251 -2.34 -21.26 -4.14
C THR A 251 -1.11 -21.37 -5.03
N LYS A 252 -0.86 -20.39 -5.93
CA LYS A 252 0.33 -20.49 -6.81
C LYS A 252 1.59 -20.50 -5.95
N PRO A 253 2.42 -21.53 -6.01
CA PRO A 253 3.62 -21.61 -5.19
C PRO A 253 4.64 -20.50 -5.53
N ILE A 254 5.18 -19.90 -4.49
CA ILE A 254 6.22 -18.87 -4.57
C ILE A 254 7.36 -19.25 -3.63
N GLN A 255 8.59 -19.14 -4.12
CA GLN A 255 9.78 -19.17 -3.29
C GLN A 255 10.12 -17.74 -2.88
N ILE A 256 9.75 -17.37 -1.66
CA ILE A 256 9.98 -16.03 -1.11
C ILE A 256 11.41 -15.98 -0.57
N THR A 257 12.25 -15.16 -1.20
CA THR A 257 13.67 -15.02 -0.86
C THR A 257 14.05 -13.55 -0.77
N GLN A 258 15.01 -13.24 0.09
CA GLN A 258 15.62 -11.90 0.21
C GLN A 258 14.59 -10.78 0.46
N VAL A 259 13.56 -11.07 1.24
CA VAL A 259 12.60 -10.08 1.72
C VAL A 259 13.01 -9.66 3.12
N LYS A 260 13.52 -8.41 3.25
CA LYS A 260 13.84 -7.86 4.58
C LYS A 260 12.53 -7.64 5.35
N GLY A 261 12.55 -7.97 6.63
CA GLY A 261 11.35 -8.00 7.47
C GLY A 261 10.64 -9.35 7.46
N LEU A 262 11.10 -10.31 6.67
CA LEU A 262 10.56 -11.67 6.64
C LEU A 262 11.70 -12.72 6.66
N ASN A 263 12.47 -12.83 5.58
CA ASN A 263 13.53 -13.86 5.51
C ASN A 263 14.64 -13.64 6.54
N ASP A 264 15.05 -12.39 6.75
CA ASP A 264 16.05 -12.01 7.75
C ASP A 264 15.52 -12.13 9.17
N ASP A 265 14.32 -11.66 9.46
CA ASP A 265 13.72 -11.72 10.80
C ASP A 265 13.44 -13.17 11.24
N LEU A 266 13.08 -14.06 10.30
CA LEU A 266 12.85 -15.50 10.55
C LEU A 266 14.10 -16.36 10.41
N HIS A 267 15.22 -15.79 9.95
CA HIS A 267 16.46 -16.52 9.63
C HIS A 267 16.26 -17.68 8.65
N LEU A 268 15.32 -17.52 7.68
CA LEU A 268 15.00 -18.51 6.67
C LEU A 268 15.40 -17.97 5.28
N PRO A 269 16.36 -18.60 4.58
CA PRO A 269 16.81 -18.12 3.27
C PRO A 269 15.71 -18.26 2.20
N VAL A 270 14.83 -19.22 2.35
CA VAL A 270 13.69 -19.48 1.47
C VAL A 270 12.46 -19.77 2.30
N ILE A 271 11.35 -19.12 1.98
CA ILE A 271 10.03 -19.41 2.54
C ILE A 271 9.14 -19.86 1.39
N HIS A 272 8.54 -21.04 1.52
CA HIS A 272 7.58 -21.56 0.56
C HIS A 272 6.20 -21.02 0.90
N GLY A 273 5.57 -20.32 -0.02
CA GLY A 273 4.29 -19.66 0.21
C GLY A 273 3.50 -19.41 -1.07
N SER A 274 2.60 -18.47 -0.98
CA SER A 274 1.79 -17.94 -2.09
C SER A 274 1.64 -16.41 -1.93
N CYS A 275 0.82 -15.75 -2.76
CA CYS A 275 0.53 -14.32 -2.56
C CYS A 275 -0.10 -14.05 -1.18
N THR A 276 -0.89 -15.00 -0.67
CA THR A 276 -1.54 -14.90 0.64
C THR A 276 -0.59 -15.01 1.83
N SER A 277 0.68 -15.39 1.62
CA SER A 277 1.68 -15.35 2.69
C SER A 277 2.02 -13.91 3.14
N CYS A 278 1.76 -12.91 2.30
CA CYS A 278 1.90 -11.48 2.62
C CYS A 278 0.56 -10.73 2.57
N HIS A 279 -0.48 -11.33 1.99
CA HIS A 279 -1.83 -10.80 1.84
C HIS A 279 -2.85 -11.72 2.54
N ASP A 280 -2.57 -12.03 3.81
CA ASP A 280 -3.26 -13.04 4.62
C ASP A 280 -4.62 -12.59 5.19
N ALA A 281 -4.86 -11.28 5.29
CA ALA A 281 -6.14 -10.76 5.78
C ALA A 281 -7.28 -11.15 4.84
N THR A 282 -8.19 -11.98 5.37
CA THR A 282 -9.28 -12.62 4.63
C THR A 282 -10.12 -11.60 3.84
N ASN A 283 -10.21 -11.79 2.52
CA ASN A 283 -10.97 -10.97 1.56
C ASN A 283 -10.61 -9.47 1.55
N ALA A 284 -9.56 -9.08 2.25
CA ALA A 284 -9.06 -7.71 2.33
C ALA A 284 -7.69 -7.55 1.65
N GLY A 285 -6.80 -8.52 1.86
CA GLY A 285 -5.53 -8.63 1.15
C GLY A 285 -4.45 -7.65 1.60
N ASN A 286 -4.50 -7.18 2.85
CA ASN A 286 -3.34 -6.62 3.54
C ASN A 286 -2.68 -7.70 4.39
N HIS A 287 -1.59 -7.36 5.08
CA HIS A 287 -1.06 -8.21 6.13
C HIS A 287 -1.90 -8.04 7.41
N SER A 288 -2.30 -9.13 8.03
CA SER A 288 -3.19 -9.10 9.21
C SER A 288 -2.51 -8.55 10.47
N VAL A 289 -1.17 -8.54 10.49
CA VAL A 289 -0.33 -7.91 11.50
C VAL A 289 0.57 -6.83 10.88
N PRO A 290 1.10 -5.86 11.64
CA PRO A 290 2.07 -4.89 11.11
C PRO A 290 3.38 -5.59 10.74
N ALA A 291 3.60 -5.80 9.45
CA ALA A 291 4.81 -6.39 8.91
C ALA A 291 5.30 -5.56 7.71
N PRO A 292 6.03 -4.47 7.94
CA PRO A 292 6.70 -3.74 6.86
C PRO A 292 7.80 -4.60 6.24
N LEU A 293 7.74 -4.79 4.92
CA LEU A 293 8.61 -5.66 4.15
C LEU A 293 9.33 -4.88 3.05
N ASP A 294 10.58 -5.25 2.78
CA ASP A 294 11.30 -4.79 1.60
C ASP A 294 11.24 -5.86 0.51
N ILE A 295 10.54 -5.56 -0.57
CA ILE A 295 10.43 -6.41 -1.76
C ILE A 295 11.20 -5.84 -2.96
N GLY A 296 12.09 -4.86 -2.74
CA GLY A 296 12.94 -4.27 -3.78
C GLY A 296 12.26 -3.16 -4.60
N LEU A 297 11.25 -2.47 -4.06
CA LEU A 297 10.55 -1.40 -4.79
C LEU A 297 11.36 -0.09 -4.85
N THR A 298 12.31 0.09 -3.94
CA THR A 298 13.12 1.32 -3.84
C THR A 298 14.55 1.15 -4.33
N ASP A 299 14.88 -0.03 -4.88
CA ASP A 299 16.19 -0.34 -5.41
C ASP A 299 16.60 0.59 -6.56
N VAL A 300 17.89 0.89 -6.66
CA VAL A 300 18.46 1.76 -7.69
C VAL A 300 18.09 1.32 -9.12
N ALA A 301 17.99 0.03 -9.37
CA ALA A 301 17.59 -0.54 -10.66
C ALA A 301 16.15 -0.15 -11.10
N ARG A 302 15.33 0.35 -10.16
CA ARG A 302 13.95 0.79 -10.41
C ARG A 302 13.79 2.30 -10.39
N ARG A 303 14.87 3.03 -10.13
CA ARG A 303 14.86 4.49 -10.15
C ARG A 303 14.48 5.01 -11.53
N THR A 304 13.60 6.01 -11.57
CA THR A 304 13.37 6.86 -12.74
C THR A 304 14.08 8.20 -12.54
N ALA A 305 14.44 8.88 -13.63
CA ALA A 305 15.24 10.11 -13.58
C ALA A 305 14.61 11.26 -12.76
N ASP A 306 13.30 11.21 -12.57
CA ASP A 306 12.52 12.16 -11.77
C ASP A 306 12.44 11.80 -10.26
N MET A 307 13.08 10.70 -9.83
CA MET A 307 13.10 10.29 -8.44
C MET A 307 14.47 10.60 -7.82
N PRO A 308 14.52 11.16 -6.59
CA PRO A 308 15.76 11.25 -5.82
C PRO A 308 16.37 9.86 -5.59
N LEU A 309 17.69 9.83 -5.43
CA LEU A 309 18.44 8.65 -5.00
C LEU A 309 19.31 9.03 -3.81
N TYR A 310 19.19 8.29 -2.75
CA TYR A 310 19.93 8.46 -1.51
C TYR A 310 20.94 7.32 -1.37
N THR A 311 22.23 7.65 -1.19
CA THR A 311 23.23 6.70 -0.72
C THR A 311 23.33 6.87 0.79
N LEU A 312 22.91 5.86 1.53
CA LEU A 312 23.02 5.79 2.98
C LEU A 312 24.25 4.99 3.36
N ARG A 313 24.95 5.41 4.42
CA ARG A 313 26.10 4.71 4.97
C ARG A 313 25.80 4.25 6.40
N ASN A 314 25.98 2.97 6.67
CA ASN A 314 25.95 2.43 8.03
C ASN A 314 27.12 3.01 8.83
N LYS A 315 26.86 3.59 9.99
CA LYS A 315 27.87 4.27 10.82
C LYS A 315 28.87 3.31 11.46
N VAL A 316 28.54 2.01 11.58
CA VAL A 316 29.38 0.99 12.21
C VAL A 316 30.15 0.19 11.17
N THR A 317 29.45 -0.36 10.17
CA THR A 317 30.02 -1.27 9.16
C THR A 317 30.59 -0.54 7.95
N ALA A 318 30.26 0.74 7.77
CA ALA A 318 30.54 1.52 6.57
C ALA A 318 29.88 0.99 5.29
N GLU A 319 28.97 0.02 5.39
CA GLU A 319 28.18 -0.50 4.27
C GLU A 319 27.35 0.61 3.63
N LEU A 320 27.22 0.57 2.30
CA LEU A 320 26.41 1.51 1.53
C LEU A 320 25.16 0.84 0.97
N ILE A 321 24.03 1.54 1.07
CA ILE A 321 22.77 1.18 0.39
C ILE A 321 22.32 2.39 -0.44
N GLU A 322 21.96 2.13 -1.69
CA GLU A 322 21.28 3.11 -2.55
C GLU A 322 19.78 2.83 -2.59
N THR A 323 19.00 3.85 -2.30
CA THR A 323 17.53 3.73 -2.24
C THR A 323 16.85 5.02 -2.68
N THR A 324 15.68 4.91 -3.31
CA THR A 324 14.84 6.07 -3.63
C THR A 324 13.95 6.51 -2.46
N ASP A 325 13.77 5.64 -1.47
CA ASP A 325 13.01 5.91 -0.24
C ASP A 325 13.45 4.94 0.86
N PRO A 326 14.04 5.41 1.96
CA PRO A 326 14.46 4.56 3.07
C PRO A 326 13.30 3.91 3.84
N GLY A 327 12.06 4.32 3.61
CA GLY A 327 10.88 3.72 4.23
C GLY A 327 10.90 3.79 5.75
N ARG A 328 10.64 2.65 6.40
CA ARG A 328 10.55 2.52 7.86
C ARG A 328 11.81 2.94 8.61
N ALA A 329 12.98 2.85 7.99
CA ALA A 329 14.24 3.25 8.64
C ALA A 329 14.23 4.73 9.07
N LEU A 330 13.47 5.59 8.40
CA LEU A 330 13.32 6.99 8.81
C LEU A 330 12.48 7.17 10.08
N LEU A 331 11.78 6.14 10.52
CA LEU A 331 11.04 6.12 11.79
C LEU A 331 11.88 5.48 12.91
N THR A 332 12.49 4.34 12.61
CA THR A 332 13.17 3.52 13.62
C THR A 332 14.64 3.88 13.82
N GLY A 333 15.26 4.51 12.83
CA GLY A 333 16.70 4.72 12.79
C GLY A 333 17.54 3.45 12.53
N LYS A 334 16.91 2.29 12.34
CA LYS A 334 17.58 1.00 12.19
C LYS A 334 17.99 0.76 10.74
N TRP A 335 19.24 0.30 10.55
CA TRP A 335 19.77 -0.06 9.24
C TRP A 335 19.01 -1.17 8.53
N GLN A 336 18.62 -2.18 9.29
CA GLN A 336 17.84 -3.31 8.76
C GLN A 336 16.46 -2.92 8.20
N ASP A 337 15.91 -1.77 8.62
CA ASP A 337 14.57 -1.32 8.20
C ASP A 337 14.60 -0.48 6.91
N VAL A 338 15.77 -0.25 6.31
CA VAL A 338 15.88 0.47 5.04
C VAL A 338 15.13 -0.27 3.93
N GLY A 339 14.21 0.45 3.27
CA GLY A 339 13.40 -0.07 2.18
C GLY A 339 12.15 -0.84 2.60
N ARG A 340 11.86 -0.99 3.91
CA ARG A 340 10.67 -1.70 4.39
C ARG A 340 9.42 -0.81 4.33
N PHE A 341 8.34 -1.38 3.76
CA PHE A 341 7.01 -0.74 3.64
C PHE A 341 5.90 -1.71 4.02
N LYS A 342 4.80 -1.18 4.52
CA LYS A 342 3.59 -2.00 4.74
C LYS A 342 2.97 -2.42 3.41
N GLY A 343 2.39 -3.63 3.37
CA GLY A 343 1.53 -4.06 2.28
C GLY A 343 0.19 -3.29 2.31
N PRO A 344 -0.24 -2.68 1.17
CA PRO A 344 -1.52 -2.01 1.12
C PRO A 344 -2.66 -3.03 1.02
N ILE A 345 -3.86 -2.62 1.46
CA ILE A 345 -5.09 -3.37 1.21
C ILE A 345 -5.36 -3.48 -0.30
N LEU A 346 -5.90 -4.61 -0.75
CA LEU A 346 -6.17 -4.85 -2.16
C LEU A 346 -7.59 -4.44 -2.62
N ARG A 347 -8.51 -4.12 -1.69
CA ARG A 347 -9.87 -3.66 -2.04
C ARG A 347 -9.87 -2.30 -2.74
N GLY A 348 -10.71 -2.13 -3.74
CA GLY A 348 -10.77 -0.93 -4.57
C GLY A 348 -9.57 -0.76 -5.52
N LEU A 349 -8.91 -1.84 -5.89
CA LEU A 349 -7.63 -1.81 -6.62
C LEU A 349 -7.77 -1.20 -8.03
N ALA A 350 -8.85 -1.51 -8.75
CA ALA A 350 -9.09 -1.01 -10.11
C ALA A 350 -9.05 0.52 -10.24
N ALA A 351 -9.43 1.24 -9.18
CA ALA A 351 -9.47 2.71 -9.18
C ALA A 351 -8.15 3.38 -8.72
N ARG A 352 -7.09 2.61 -8.43
CA ARG A 352 -5.90 3.11 -7.73
C ARG A 352 -4.63 3.24 -8.58
N ALA A 353 -4.72 2.98 -9.88
CA ALA A 353 -3.55 3.16 -10.75
C ALA A 353 -2.99 4.61 -10.68
N PRO A 354 -1.66 4.78 -10.78
CA PRO A 354 -0.60 3.77 -10.81
C PRO A 354 -0.36 3.13 -9.43
N TYR A 355 0.26 1.96 -9.42
CA TYR A 355 0.42 1.11 -8.24
C TYR A 355 1.79 1.23 -7.60
N PHE A 356 1.95 0.60 -6.44
CA PHE A 356 3.07 0.71 -5.49
C PHE A 356 3.13 2.09 -4.82
N HIS A 357 3.96 2.21 -3.78
CA HIS A 357 4.09 3.46 -3.04
C HIS A 357 4.63 4.60 -3.91
N ASN A 358 5.47 4.29 -4.89
CA ASN A 358 6.15 5.22 -5.79
C ASN A 358 5.49 5.33 -7.19
N GLY A 359 4.33 4.69 -7.41
CA GLY A 359 3.61 4.76 -8.68
C GLY A 359 4.35 4.10 -9.87
N SER A 360 5.30 3.20 -9.61
CA SER A 360 6.16 2.62 -10.66
C SER A 360 5.45 1.65 -11.59
N ALA A 361 4.32 1.08 -11.18
CA ALA A 361 3.50 0.20 -12.02
C ALA A 361 2.26 0.94 -12.52
N LYS A 362 2.16 1.13 -13.82
CA LYS A 362 1.05 1.89 -14.43
C LYS A 362 -0.26 1.11 -14.48
N ARG A 363 -0.18 -0.21 -14.58
CA ARG A 363 -1.31 -1.14 -14.75
C ARG A 363 -1.12 -2.37 -13.88
N LEU A 364 -2.20 -3.12 -13.63
CA LEU A 364 -2.15 -4.39 -12.89
C LEU A 364 -1.25 -5.44 -13.57
N ASN A 365 -1.15 -5.43 -14.90
CA ASN A 365 -0.18 -6.27 -15.61
C ASN A 365 1.25 -6.01 -15.14
N ASP A 366 1.63 -4.74 -14.98
CA ASP A 366 2.97 -4.36 -14.53
C ASP A 366 3.22 -4.82 -13.09
N VAL A 367 2.17 -4.84 -12.24
CA VAL A 367 2.24 -5.38 -10.88
C VAL A 367 2.47 -6.89 -10.89
N VAL A 368 1.69 -7.63 -11.69
CA VAL A 368 1.83 -9.08 -11.82
C VAL A 368 3.20 -9.45 -12.42
N ASP A 369 3.68 -8.70 -13.41
CA ASP A 369 5.00 -8.90 -14.01
C ASP A 369 6.12 -8.63 -12.99
N PHE A 370 5.97 -7.60 -12.15
CA PHE A 370 6.92 -7.34 -11.06
C PHE A 370 7.06 -8.55 -10.13
N TYR A 371 5.95 -9.06 -9.58
CA TYR A 371 5.98 -10.21 -8.68
C TYR A 371 6.47 -11.47 -9.36
N ASN A 372 6.06 -11.70 -10.62
CA ASN A 372 6.52 -12.83 -11.41
C ASN A 372 8.04 -12.82 -11.61
N GLN A 373 8.62 -11.67 -11.89
CA GLN A 373 10.07 -11.49 -12.05
C GLN A 373 10.80 -11.56 -10.70
N ARG A 374 10.30 -10.83 -9.68
CA ARG A 374 10.95 -10.69 -8.37
C ARG A 374 11.11 -12.01 -7.65
N PHE A 375 10.13 -12.88 -7.75
CA PHE A 375 10.08 -14.17 -7.05
C PHE A 375 10.20 -15.37 -7.98
N GLY A 376 10.43 -15.19 -9.27
CA GLY A 376 10.55 -16.30 -10.20
C GLY A 376 9.32 -17.22 -10.26
N VAL A 377 8.09 -16.65 -10.17
CA VAL A 377 6.85 -17.42 -10.00
C VAL A 377 6.55 -18.33 -11.20
N GLY A 378 7.05 -17.98 -12.38
CA GLY A 378 6.87 -18.79 -13.58
C GLY A 378 5.44 -18.78 -14.12
N LEU A 379 4.74 -17.63 -14.02
CA LEU A 379 3.38 -17.48 -14.54
C LEU A 379 3.37 -17.53 -16.07
N SER A 380 2.52 -18.37 -16.65
CA SER A 380 2.18 -18.34 -18.07
C SER A 380 1.39 -17.08 -18.44
N ALA A 381 1.27 -16.78 -19.71
CA ALA A 381 0.48 -15.65 -20.18
C ALA A 381 -1.00 -15.73 -19.76
N SER A 382 -1.58 -16.93 -19.77
CA SER A 382 -2.96 -17.15 -19.32
C SER A 382 -3.12 -16.96 -17.81
N GLU A 383 -2.20 -17.48 -16.99
CA GLU A 383 -2.23 -17.28 -15.54
C GLU A 383 -2.08 -15.80 -15.16
N LYS A 384 -1.23 -15.04 -15.85
CA LYS A 384 -1.13 -13.58 -15.68
C LYS A 384 -2.45 -12.88 -16.00
N ALA A 385 -3.09 -13.27 -17.10
CA ALA A 385 -4.39 -12.70 -17.50
C ALA A 385 -5.48 -13.02 -16.45
N ASP A 386 -5.55 -14.24 -15.95
CA ASP A 386 -6.49 -14.66 -14.91
C ASP A 386 -6.25 -13.91 -13.59
N LEU A 387 -4.99 -13.75 -13.16
CA LEU A 387 -4.64 -12.95 -11.98
C LEU A 387 -5.05 -11.48 -12.14
N VAL A 388 -4.79 -10.89 -13.30
CA VAL A 388 -5.21 -9.49 -13.58
C VAL A 388 -6.73 -9.37 -13.58
N ALA A 389 -7.45 -10.37 -14.14
CA ALA A 389 -8.91 -10.40 -14.10
C ALA A 389 -9.43 -10.41 -12.66
N PHE A 390 -8.85 -11.24 -11.77
CA PHE A 390 -9.18 -11.26 -10.35
C PHE A 390 -8.86 -9.92 -9.66
N LEU A 391 -7.65 -9.42 -9.80
CA LEU A 391 -7.22 -8.18 -9.14
C LEU A 391 -8.07 -6.95 -9.56
N ARG A 392 -8.59 -6.93 -10.79
CA ARG A 392 -9.50 -5.89 -11.27
C ARG A 392 -10.86 -5.90 -10.57
N THR A 393 -11.25 -7.01 -9.97
CA THR A 393 -12.55 -7.16 -9.31
C THR A 393 -12.52 -6.82 -7.81
N LEU A 394 -11.33 -6.54 -7.28
CA LEU A 394 -11.15 -6.16 -5.88
C LEU A 394 -11.34 -4.66 -5.68
#